data_632c898242531db5a5c0df7527d26934
#
_entry.id   632c898242531db5a5c0df7527d26934
#
_cell.length_a   1.000
_cell.length_b   1.000
_cell.length_c   1.000
_cell.angle_alpha   90.00
_cell.angle_beta   90.00
_cell.angle_gamma   90.00
#
_symmetry.space_group_name_H-M   'P 1'
#
loop_
_entity.id
_entity.type
_entity.pdbx_description
1 polymer ?
#
loop_
_entity_poly.entity_id
_entity_poly.type
_entity_poly.pdbx_seq_one_letter_code
_entity_poly.pdbx_strand_id
1 'polypeptide(L)'
;GLFIAQARELEPVLDDEPQRLYEVLVTGLRDYCGKTGQDKVLLGFSGGIDSALTAAIACDALGPEAVLGVGLPSRYSSDHSLADARQLAKNLGCEFRVIPIDKAHVAFEDMVDLKGLAGENVQARIRAVTLMAISNSEGRLLLTTGNKSEIAVGYSTMYGDSAGGFAPIKDILKTDVWRLARWLNASRGKELVPISSIEKPPSAELSPGQLDSDSLPDYNLLDDILRLLIEKTATVDEVVALGFERELVSEVDSKVRAAEWKRSQGAIGTKTTAVAFGSGRRVPITTRFGKL
;
A
#
# COMPACT_ATOMS: atom_id res chain seq x y z
N GLY A 1 12.23 41.44 20.58
CA GLY A 1 13.15 40.70 19.73
C GLY A 1 12.48 39.45 19.25
N LEU A 2 12.16 39.35 17.95
CA LEU A 2 11.71 38.12 17.32
C LEU A 2 12.90 37.14 17.32
N PHE A 3 12.78 36.03 18.03
CA PHE A 3 13.64 34.89 17.80
C PHE A 3 13.21 34.22 16.50
N ILE A 4 13.87 34.53 15.40
CA ILE A 4 13.84 33.71 14.19
C ILE A 4 14.73 32.49 14.54
N ALA A 5 14.13 31.38 14.96
CA ALA A 5 14.83 30.13 14.97
C ALA A 5 15.26 29.84 13.51
N GLN A 6 16.57 29.86 13.26
CA GLN A 6 17.11 29.33 12.01
C GLN A 6 16.61 27.87 11.94
N ALA A 7 15.71 27.61 10.98
CA ALA A 7 15.40 26.26 10.61
C ALA A 7 16.74 25.61 10.21
N ARG A 8 17.29 24.76 11.07
CA ARG A 8 18.29 23.80 10.63
C ARG A 8 17.62 23.06 9.49
N GLU A 9 18.20 23.12 8.30
CA GLU A 9 17.94 22.09 7.29
C GLU A 9 18.22 20.77 7.99
N LEU A 10 17.16 20.12 8.43
CA LEU A 10 17.24 18.72 8.82
C LEU A 10 17.56 18.00 7.52
N GLU A 11 18.79 17.55 7.39
CA GLU A 11 19.15 16.57 6.39
C GLU A 11 18.06 15.50 6.41
N PRO A 12 17.55 15.04 5.25
CA PRO A 12 16.51 14.05 5.23
C PRO A 12 16.98 12.86 6.08
N VAL A 13 16.26 12.61 7.18
CA VAL A 13 16.60 11.61 8.21
C VAL A 13 16.57 10.18 7.63
N LEU A 14 16.17 10.05 6.39
CA LEU A 14 16.05 8.80 5.66
C LEU A 14 17.16 8.68 4.62
N ASP A 15 18.39 8.71 5.09
CA ASP A 15 19.46 8.04 4.36
C ASP A 15 19.07 6.57 4.13
N ASP A 16 19.59 5.97 3.06
CA ASP A 16 19.40 4.61 2.52
C ASP A 16 19.48 3.44 3.53
N GLU A 17 19.34 3.67 4.83
CA GLU A 17 19.35 2.64 5.86
C GLU A 17 17.94 2.05 6.06
N PRO A 18 17.67 0.85 5.54
CA PRO A 18 16.36 0.18 5.68
C PRO A 18 15.92 0.07 7.14
N GLN A 19 16.87 -0.03 8.07
CA GLN A 19 16.60 -0.08 9.51
C GLN A 19 15.86 1.16 9.99
N ARG A 20 16.39 2.35 9.71
CA ARG A 20 15.77 3.61 10.16
C ARG A 20 14.39 3.80 9.55
N LEU A 21 14.27 3.47 8.27
CA LEU A 21 12.98 3.55 7.59
C LEU A 21 11.96 2.62 8.24
N TYR A 22 12.33 1.38 8.52
CA TYR A 22 11.48 0.41 9.19
C TYR A 22 11.07 0.88 10.59
N GLU A 23 12.02 1.38 11.39
CA GLU A 23 11.78 1.92 12.73
C GLU A 23 10.81 3.11 12.73
N VAL A 24 10.89 3.99 11.72
CA VAL A 24 9.96 5.10 11.54
C VAL A 24 8.54 4.60 11.25
N LEU A 25 8.40 3.56 10.42
CA LEU A 25 7.08 2.97 10.11
C LEU A 25 6.45 2.32 11.34
N VAL A 26 7.23 1.53 12.08
CA VAL A 26 6.81 0.90 13.34
C VAL A 26 6.41 1.94 14.38
N THR A 27 7.24 2.97 14.56
CA THR A 27 6.97 4.06 15.52
C THR A 27 5.73 4.86 15.12
N GLY A 28 5.58 5.17 13.82
CA GLY A 28 4.42 5.91 13.31
C GLY A 28 3.10 5.19 13.56
N LEU A 29 3.04 3.87 13.33
CA LEU A 29 1.84 3.08 13.63
C LEU A 29 1.59 2.97 15.14
N ARG A 30 2.63 2.69 15.93
CA ARG A 30 2.53 2.60 17.40
C ARG A 30 2.00 3.89 18.00
N ASP A 31 2.56 5.03 17.60
CA ASP A 31 2.16 6.35 18.06
C ASP A 31 0.73 6.69 17.68
N TYR A 32 0.34 6.40 16.43
CA TYR A 32 -1.02 6.61 15.98
C TYR A 32 -2.01 5.80 16.82
N CYS A 33 -1.79 4.52 16.96
CA CYS A 33 -2.64 3.62 17.74
C CYS A 33 -2.72 4.06 19.21
N GLY A 34 -1.59 4.33 19.85
CA GLY A 34 -1.55 4.75 21.25
C GLY A 34 -2.25 6.09 21.50
N LYS A 35 -2.12 7.06 20.57
CA LYS A 35 -2.77 8.38 20.69
C LYS A 35 -4.26 8.39 20.35
N THR A 36 -4.72 7.42 19.56
CA THR A 36 -6.13 7.29 19.17
C THR A 36 -6.89 6.22 19.96
N GLY A 37 -6.23 5.54 20.91
CA GLY A 37 -6.84 4.49 21.74
C GLY A 37 -7.18 3.22 20.95
N GLN A 38 -6.38 2.87 19.94
CA GLN A 38 -6.58 1.68 19.12
C GLN A 38 -5.61 0.58 19.56
N ASP A 39 -6.08 -0.34 20.39
CA ASP A 39 -5.20 -1.41 20.93
C ASP A 39 -5.03 -2.60 20.01
N LYS A 40 -5.88 -2.76 19.01
CA LYS A 40 -5.92 -3.91 18.11
C LYS A 40 -6.10 -3.47 16.66
N VAL A 41 -5.46 -4.19 15.76
CA VAL A 41 -5.56 -3.94 14.32
C VAL A 41 -5.94 -5.19 13.55
N LEU A 42 -6.48 -5.00 12.35
CA LEU A 42 -6.64 -6.08 11.36
C LEU A 42 -6.25 -5.60 9.98
N LEU A 43 -5.90 -6.54 9.11
CA LEU A 43 -5.65 -6.26 7.70
C LEU A 43 -5.89 -7.51 6.85
N GLY A 44 -6.11 -7.31 5.56
CA GLY A 44 -6.17 -8.39 4.57
C GLY A 44 -4.78 -8.99 4.32
N PHE A 45 -4.63 -10.30 4.47
CA PHE A 45 -3.44 -11.05 4.09
C PHE A 45 -3.67 -11.63 2.69
N SER A 46 -3.17 -10.93 1.68
CA SER A 46 -3.31 -11.33 0.28
C SER A 46 -2.26 -12.37 -0.16
N GLY A 47 -1.25 -12.62 0.66
CA GLY A 47 -0.05 -13.36 0.27
C GLY A 47 0.94 -12.52 -0.55
N GLY A 48 0.63 -11.26 -0.84
CA GLY A 48 1.53 -10.31 -1.50
C GLY A 48 2.45 -9.58 -0.52
N ILE A 49 3.52 -9.01 -1.05
CA ILE A 49 4.59 -8.38 -0.29
C ILE A 49 4.12 -7.19 0.56
N ASP A 50 3.18 -6.37 0.04
CA ASP A 50 2.70 -5.16 0.72
C ASP A 50 1.94 -5.52 2.00
N SER A 51 1.04 -6.50 1.91
CA SER A 51 0.32 -7.02 3.08
C SER A 51 1.27 -7.68 4.08
N ALA A 52 2.31 -8.36 3.59
CA ALA A 52 3.29 -9.02 4.43
C ALA A 52 4.16 -8.03 5.21
N LEU A 53 4.67 -6.98 4.54
CA LEU A 53 5.44 -5.93 5.22
C LEU A 53 4.57 -5.15 6.20
N THR A 54 3.33 -4.81 5.81
CA THR A 54 2.37 -4.11 6.69
C THR A 54 2.07 -4.94 7.95
N ALA A 55 1.90 -6.26 7.82
CA ALA A 55 1.68 -7.15 8.94
C ALA A 55 2.89 -7.22 9.88
N ALA A 56 4.10 -7.30 9.32
CA ALA A 56 5.33 -7.29 10.11
C ALA A 56 5.49 -5.98 10.91
N ILE A 57 5.25 -4.83 10.26
CA ILE A 57 5.24 -3.51 10.92
C ILE A 57 4.20 -3.49 12.06
N ALA A 58 3.01 -4.03 11.83
CA ALA A 58 1.95 -4.05 12.83
C ALA A 58 2.30 -4.92 14.05
N CYS A 59 2.88 -6.10 13.82
CA CYS A 59 3.34 -7.00 14.90
C CYS A 59 4.49 -6.38 15.71
N ASP A 60 5.44 -5.70 15.06
CA ASP A 60 6.53 -5.02 15.77
C ASP A 60 6.07 -3.72 16.49
N ALA A 61 4.98 -3.12 16.02
CA ALA A 61 4.42 -1.92 16.63
C ALA A 61 3.57 -2.22 17.89
N LEU A 62 2.74 -3.27 17.84
CA LEU A 62 1.67 -3.51 18.81
C LEU A 62 1.76 -4.85 19.53
N GLY A 63 2.64 -5.76 19.09
CA GLY A 63 2.67 -7.16 19.49
C GLY A 63 1.80 -8.04 18.59
N PRO A 64 2.21 -9.29 18.32
CA PRO A 64 1.49 -10.19 17.43
C PRO A 64 0.07 -10.53 17.91
N GLU A 65 -0.18 -10.51 19.20
CA GLU A 65 -1.50 -10.75 19.83
C GLU A 65 -2.53 -9.65 19.51
N ALA A 66 -2.06 -8.45 19.16
CA ALA A 66 -2.91 -7.34 18.77
C ALA A 66 -3.31 -7.38 17.29
N VAL A 67 -2.68 -8.23 16.48
CA VAL A 67 -2.81 -8.23 15.02
C VAL A 67 -3.64 -9.42 14.54
N LEU A 68 -4.67 -9.14 13.72
CA LEU A 68 -5.46 -10.15 13.03
C LEU A 68 -5.22 -10.05 11.51
N GLY A 69 -4.66 -11.10 10.93
CA GLY A 69 -4.62 -11.30 9.48
C GLY A 69 -5.88 -12.01 8.98
N VAL A 70 -6.46 -11.52 7.88
CA VAL A 70 -7.64 -12.14 7.27
C VAL A 70 -7.35 -12.48 5.82
N GLY A 71 -7.32 -13.76 5.48
CA GLY A 71 -7.31 -14.26 4.11
C GLY A 71 -8.73 -14.24 3.53
N LEU A 72 -8.91 -13.58 2.39
CA LEU A 72 -10.20 -13.38 1.74
C LEU A 72 -10.17 -13.93 0.30
N PRO A 73 -9.98 -15.27 0.14
CA PRO A 73 -9.87 -15.84 -1.18
C PRO A 73 -11.15 -15.72 -1.98
N SER A 74 -10.99 -15.50 -3.30
CA SER A 74 -12.03 -15.64 -4.32
C SER A 74 -11.67 -16.81 -5.25
N ARG A 75 -12.54 -17.10 -6.21
CA ARG A 75 -12.31 -18.10 -7.27
C ARG A 75 -11.06 -17.82 -8.14
N TYR A 76 -10.55 -16.58 -8.09
CA TYR A 76 -9.36 -16.15 -8.84
C TYR A 76 -8.08 -16.13 -7.99
N SER A 77 -8.22 -16.33 -6.68
CA SER A 77 -7.06 -16.37 -5.77
C SER A 77 -6.29 -17.66 -5.96
N SER A 78 -4.96 -17.55 -6.06
CA SER A 78 -4.10 -18.72 -6.16
C SER A 78 -3.97 -19.44 -4.81
N ASP A 79 -3.83 -20.77 -4.85
CA ASP A 79 -3.55 -21.57 -3.64
C ASP A 79 -2.25 -21.13 -2.97
N HIS A 80 -1.26 -20.70 -3.76
CA HIS A 80 0.02 -20.19 -3.28
C HIS A 80 -0.17 -18.93 -2.42
N SER A 81 -1.02 -18.01 -2.84
CA SER A 81 -1.27 -16.77 -2.08
C SER A 81 -1.86 -17.05 -0.70
N LEU A 82 -2.79 -18.00 -0.60
CA LEU A 82 -3.35 -18.39 0.70
C LEU A 82 -2.33 -19.14 1.57
N ALA A 83 -1.46 -19.97 0.95
CA ALA A 83 -0.38 -20.64 1.65
C ALA A 83 0.64 -19.65 2.21
N ASP A 84 1.05 -18.65 1.41
CA ASP A 84 1.95 -17.58 1.82
C ASP A 84 1.37 -16.76 2.98
N ALA A 85 0.07 -16.41 2.90
CA ALA A 85 -0.62 -15.70 3.97
C ALA A 85 -0.64 -16.48 5.29
N ARG A 86 -0.87 -17.81 5.24
CA ARG A 86 -0.81 -18.69 6.41
C ARG A 86 0.61 -18.80 6.98
N GLN A 87 1.60 -18.95 6.10
CA GLN A 87 3.00 -19.02 6.50
C GLN A 87 3.45 -17.72 7.15
N LEU A 88 3.08 -16.57 6.58
CA LEU A 88 3.35 -15.26 7.17
C LEU A 88 2.78 -15.15 8.59
N ALA A 89 1.51 -15.48 8.78
CA ALA A 89 0.86 -15.41 10.09
C ALA A 89 1.57 -16.30 11.13
N LYS A 90 1.97 -17.51 10.72
CA LYS A 90 2.75 -18.43 11.55
C LYS A 90 4.13 -17.85 11.91
N ASN A 91 4.83 -17.26 10.94
CA ASN A 91 6.15 -16.66 11.14
C ASN A 91 6.10 -15.46 12.10
N LEU A 92 5.05 -14.64 11.99
CA LEU A 92 4.80 -13.47 12.83
C LEU A 92 4.23 -13.84 14.21
N GLY A 93 3.58 -15.00 14.34
CA GLY A 93 2.90 -15.43 15.56
C GLY A 93 1.56 -14.74 15.81
N CYS A 94 0.93 -14.17 14.78
CA CYS A 94 -0.33 -13.47 14.90
C CYS A 94 -1.55 -14.33 14.54
N GLU A 95 -2.74 -13.91 14.95
CA GLU A 95 -4.00 -14.58 14.61
C GLU A 95 -4.27 -14.51 13.11
N PHE A 96 -4.77 -15.62 12.53
CA PHE A 96 -5.14 -15.68 11.12
C PHE A 96 -6.48 -16.37 10.91
N ARG A 97 -7.34 -15.72 10.12
CA ARG A 97 -8.65 -16.28 9.72
C ARG A 97 -8.77 -16.33 8.21
N VAL A 98 -9.53 -17.30 7.71
CA VAL A 98 -9.85 -17.40 6.27
C VAL A 98 -11.36 -17.26 6.08
N ILE A 99 -11.75 -16.30 5.28
CA ILE A 99 -13.16 -16.00 4.98
C ILE A 99 -13.30 -15.90 3.46
N PRO A 100 -13.71 -16.98 2.77
CA PRO A 100 -13.94 -16.94 1.32
C PRO A 100 -15.05 -15.95 0.96
N ILE A 101 -14.83 -15.16 -0.11
CA ILE A 101 -15.79 -14.13 -0.54
C ILE A 101 -16.76 -14.59 -1.64
N ASP A 102 -16.65 -15.81 -2.13
CA ASP A 102 -17.40 -16.28 -3.31
C ASP A 102 -18.91 -16.19 -3.15
N LYS A 103 -19.46 -16.50 -1.96
CA LYS A 103 -20.92 -16.40 -1.73
C LYS A 103 -21.43 -14.97 -1.90
N ALA A 104 -20.67 -13.99 -1.38
CA ALA A 104 -21.02 -12.58 -1.56
C ALA A 104 -20.83 -12.15 -3.01
N HIS A 105 -19.75 -12.61 -3.67
CA HIS A 105 -19.50 -12.30 -5.07
C HIS A 105 -20.61 -12.80 -5.98
N VAL A 106 -21.05 -14.06 -5.85
CA VAL A 106 -22.18 -14.62 -6.60
C VAL A 106 -23.47 -13.83 -6.35
N ALA A 107 -23.76 -13.44 -5.11
CA ALA A 107 -24.92 -12.62 -4.80
C ALA A 107 -24.91 -11.26 -5.52
N PHE A 108 -23.74 -10.64 -5.67
CA PHE A 108 -23.60 -9.41 -6.47
C PHE A 108 -23.72 -9.67 -7.97
N GLU A 109 -23.21 -10.79 -8.49
CA GLU A 109 -23.39 -11.19 -9.89
C GLU A 109 -24.88 -11.38 -10.24
N ASP A 110 -25.67 -11.94 -9.31
CA ASP A 110 -27.13 -12.09 -9.47
C ASP A 110 -27.89 -10.76 -9.41
N MET A 111 -27.34 -9.74 -8.75
CA MET A 111 -27.98 -8.42 -8.60
C MET A 111 -27.65 -7.45 -9.73
N VAL A 112 -26.43 -7.52 -10.27
CA VAL A 112 -25.90 -6.54 -11.24
C VAL A 112 -25.06 -7.27 -12.29
N ASP A 113 -25.23 -6.89 -13.56
CA ASP A 113 -24.38 -7.40 -14.66
C ASP A 113 -22.93 -6.89 -14.48
N LEU A 114 -22.08 -7.76 -13.93
CA LEU A 114 -20.67 -7.46 -13.61
C LEU A 114 -19.77 -7.93 -14.75
N LYS A 115 -19.18 -6.96 -15.49
CA LYS A 115 -18.24 -7.25 -16.58
C LYS A 115 -16.94 -6.47 -16.39
N GLY A 116 -15.81 -7.09 -16.74
CA GLY A 116 -14.48 -6.47 -16.72
C GLY A 116 -14.18 -5.80 -15.38
N LEU A 117 -13.76 -4.54 -15.40
CA LEU A 117 -13.37 -3.76 -14.22
C LEU A 117 -14.46 -3.70 -13.13
N ALA A 118 -15.75 -3.78 -13.48
CA ALA A 118 -16.82 -3.81 -12.47
C ALA A 118 -16.77 -5.10 -11.64
N GLY A 119 -16.52 -6.25 -12.27
CA GLY A 119 -16.36 -7.54 -11.61
C GLY A 119 -15.10 -7.61 -10.74
N GLU A 120 -14.00 -7.01 -11.19
CA GLU A 120 -12.77 -6.90 -10.39
C GLU A 120 -12.98 -6.02 -9.16
N ASN A 121 -13.50 -4.82 -9.36
CA ASN A 121 -13.71 -3.84 -8.30
C ASN A 121 -14.71 -4.30 -7.23
N VAL A 122 -15.74 -5.08 -7.60
CA VAL A 122 -16.70 -5.59 -6.61
C VAL A 122 -16.02 -6.57 -5.64
N GLN A 123 -15.08 -7.39 -6.11
CA GLN A 123 -14.34 -8.30 -5.23
C GLN A 123 -13.53 -7.54 -4.19
N ALA A 124 -12.81 -6.50 -4.61
CA ALA A 124 -12.04 -5.65 -3.69
C ALA A 124 -12.96 -4.99 -2.64
N ARG A 125 -14.15 -4.53 -3.06
CA ARG A 125 -15.14 -3.92 -2.14
C ARG A 125 -15.77 -4.95 -1.21
N ILE A 126 -16.06 -6.16 -1.64
CA ILE A 126 -16.55 -7.24 -0.77
C ILE A 126 -15.51 -7.55 0.32
N ARG A 127 -14.22 -7.63 -0.04
CA ARG A 127 -13.13 -7.79 0.93
C ARG A 127 -13.13 -6.65 1.95
N ALA A 128 -13.23 -5.42 1.49
CA ALA A 128 -13.27 -4.24 2.38
C ALA A 128 -14.47 -4.26 3.33
N VAL A 129 -15.68 -4.55 2.83
CA VAL A 129 -16.89 -4.65 3.67
C VAL A 129 -16.73 -5.76 4.70
N THR A 130 -16.18 -6.91 4.33
CA THR A 130 -15.92 -8.03 5.25
C THR A 130 -14.94 -7.62 6.36
N LEU A 131 -13.83 -6.97 6.00
CA LEU A 131 -12.83 -6.47 6.97
C LEU A 131 -13.44 -5.40 7.89
N MET A 132 -14.24 -4.47 7.34
CA MET A 132 -14.92 -3.44 8.14
C MET A 132 -15.97 -4.02 9.07
N ALA A 133 -16.66 -5.08 8.69
CA ALA A 133 -17.59 -5.78 9.58
C ALA A 133 -16.87 -6.39 10.79
N ILE A 134 -15.70 -7.00 10.59
CA ILE A 134 -14.85 -7.52 11.66
C ILE A 134 -14.31 -6.35 12.52
N SER A 135 -13.83 -5.30 11.87
CA SER A 135 -13.35 -4.08 12.53
C SER A 135 -14.37 -3.56 13.54
N ASN A 136 -15.61 -3.41 13.10
CA ASN A 136 -16.69 -2.89 13.94
C ASN A 136 -17.12 -3.86 15.05
N SER A 137 -17.14 -5.17 14.77
CA SER A 137 -17.59 -6.15 15.77
C SER A 137 -16.54 -6.45 16.84
N GLU A 138 -15.25 -6.27 16.52
CA GLU A 138 -14.16 -6.63 17.44
C GLU A 138 -13.36 -5.40 17.94
N GLY A 139 -13.73 -4.19 17.54
CA GLY A 139 -13.03 -2.97 17.95
C GLY A 139 -11.58 -2.93 17.46
N ARG A 140 -11.31 -3.34 16.19
CA ARG A 140 -9.99 -3.35 15.58
C ARG A 140 -9.87 -2.25 14.54
N LEU A 141 -8.75 -1.54 14.50
CA LEU A 141 -8.45 -0.61 13.43
C LEU A 141 -8.09 -1.38 12.15
N LEU A 142 -8.79 -1.12 11.04
CA LEU A 142 -8.42 -1.66 9.74
C LEU A 142 -7.22 -0.91 9.17
N LEU A 143 -6.14 -1.64 8.87
CA LEU A 143 -4.97 -1.13 8.15
C LEU A 143 -5.13 -1.40 6.65
N THR A 144 -4.80 -0.41 5.82
CA THR A 144 -4.67 -0.59 4.37
C THR A 144 -3.21 -0.81 3.98
N THR A 145 -2.98 -1.55 2.93
CA THR A 145 -1.66 -2.04 2.52
C THR A 145 -1.13 -1.38 1.24
N GLY A 146 -1.81 -0.32 0.74
CA GLY A 146 -1.37 0.41 -0.45
C GLY A 146 -0.04 1.13 -0.24
N ASN A 147 0.89 0.97 -1.16
CA ASN A 147 2.18 1.63 -1.19
C ASN A 147 2.14 2.93 -2.01
N LYS A 148 3.22 3.74 -1.94
CA LYS A 148 3.30 5.04 -2.62
C LYS A 148 3.18 4.95 -4.13
N SER A 149 3.78 3.92 -4.74
CA SER A 149 3.78 3.74 -6.21
C SER A 149 2.37 3.50 -6.73
N GLU A 150 1.63 2.57 -6.13
CA GLU A 150 0.23 2.27 -6.46
C GLU A 150 -0.68 3.49 -6.23
N ILE A 151 -0.55 4.13 -5.07
CA ILE A 151 -1.32 5.32 -4.70
C ILE A 151 -1.01 6.50 -5.64
N ALA A 152 0.24 6.64 -6.09
CA ALA A 152 0.64 7.68 -7.02
C ALA A 152 -0.12 7.62 -8.33
N VAL A 153 -0.15 6.46 -8.96
CA VAL A 153 -0.80 6.27 -10.27
C VAL A 153 -2.29 5.89 -10.17
N GLY A 154 -2.80 5.75 -8.94
CA GLY A 154 -4.20 5.39 -8.68
C GLY A 154 -4.52 3.93 -8.97
N TYR A 155 -3.53 3.05 -8.90
CA TYR A 155 -3.69 1.60 -9.03
C TYR A 155 -4.27 1.01 -7.73
N SER A 156 -5.54 1.32 -7.51
CA SER A 156 -6.31 0.89 -6.34
C SER A 156 -7.80 1.02 -6.61
N THR A 157 -8.59 0.20 -5.94
CA THR A 157 -10.05 0.26 -5.95
C THR A 157 -10.55 1.12 -4.79
N MET A 158 -11.23 2.22 -5.13
CA MET A 158 -11.88 3.07 -4.12
C MET A 158 -12.91 2.27 -3.32
N TYR A 159 -12.84 2.43 -1.99
CA TYR A 159 -13.68 1.69 -1.02
C TYR A 159 -13.47 0.17 -1.08
N GLY A 160 -12.40 -0.29 -1.72
CA GLY A 160 -11.93 -1.66 -1.77
C GLY A 160 -10.62 -1.80 -0.99
N ASP A 161 -9.53 -2.11 -1.66
CA ASP A 161 -8.19 -2.23 -1.09
C ASP A 161 -7.65 -0.92 -0.48
N SER A 162 -8.17 0.23 -0.92
CA SER A 162 -7.87 1.54 -0.32
C SER A 162 -8.60 1.81 1.01
N ALA A 163 -9.55 0.95 1.43
CA ALA A 163 -10.30 1.13 2.66
C ALA A 163 -9.46 0.83 3.90
N GLY A 164 -9.53 1.70 4.89
CA GLY A 164 -8.84 1.55 6.17
C GLY A 164 -8.73 2.85 6.95
N GLY A 165 -8.35 2.76 8.22
CA GLY A 165 -8.16 3.92 9.09
C GLY A 165 -6.72 4.42 9.12
N PHE A 166 -5.74 3.56 8.79
CA PHE A 166 -4.33 3.94 8.72
C PHE A 166 -3.60 3.13 7.64
N ALA A 167 -2.65 3.76 6.97
CA ALA A 167 -1.88 3.22 5.85
C ALA A 167 -0.36 3.25 6.18
N PRO A 168 0.18 2.21 6.83
CA PRO A 168 1.57 2.21 7.31
C PRO A 168 2.61 2.48 6.23
N ILE A 169 2.44 1.89 5.05
CA ILE A 169 3.40 1.97 3.93
C ILE A 169 2.99 2.95 2.82
N LYS A 170 2.04 3.86 3.11
CA LYS A 170 1.51 4.85 2.13
C LYS A 170 2.57 5.70 1.44
N ASP A 171 3.65 5.99 2.14
CA ASP A 171 4.74 6.87 1.65
C ASP A 171 6.02 6.08 1.31
N ILE A 172 5.90 4.76 1.08
CA ILE A 172 6.98 3.86 0.70
C ILE A 172 6.77 3.41 -0.75
N LEU A 173 7.77 3.59 -1.60
CA LEU A 173 7.75 3.10 -2.98
C LEU A 173 7.83 1.57 -3.03
N LYS A 174 7.33 0.96 -4.09
CA LYS A 174 7.30 -0.51 -4.24
C LYS A 174 8.69 -1.14 -4.16
N THR A 175 9.67 -0.50 -4.75
CA THR A 175 11.08 -0.95 -4.68
C THR A 175 11.62 -0.93 -3.26
N ASP A 176 11.22 0.05 -2.45
CA ASP A 176 11.57 0.12 -1.03
C ASP A 176 10.81 -0.92 -0.19
N VAL A 177 9.58 -1.28 -0.56
CA VAL A 177 8.84 -2.39 0.09
C VAL A 177 9.62 -3.69 -0.05
N TRP A 178 10.12 -4.03 -1.26
CA TRP A 178 10.97 -5.21 -1.46
C TRP A 178 12.29 -5.13 -0.69
N ARG A 179 12.93 -3.96 -0.69
CA ARG A 179 14.17 -3.73 0.04
C ARG A 179 13.99 -3.95 1.54
N LEU A 180 12.92 -3.38 2.11
CA LEU A 180 12.60 -3.53 3.53
C LEU A 180 12.28 -4.98 3.92
N ALA A 181 11.53 -5.70 3.09
CA ALA A 181 11.20 -7.11 3.38
C ALA A 181 12.44 -8.02 3.35
N ARG A 182 13.34 -7.84 2.38
CA ARG A 182 14.62 -8.55 2.33
C ARG A 182 15.51 -8.21 3.52
N TRP A 183 15.63 -6.91 3.83
CA TRP A 183 16.37 -6.46 5.01
C TRP A 183 15.80 -7.05 6.30
N LEU A 184 14.48 -7.08 6.45
CA LEU A 184 13.83 -7.62 7.65
C LEU A 184 14.17 -9.10 7.85
N ASN A 185 14.09 -9.92 6.81
CA ASN A 185 14.49 -11.33 6.88
C ASN A 185 15.97 -11.47 7.25
N ALA A 186 16.85 -10.72 6.62
CA ALA A 186 18.28 -10.74 6.89
C ALA A 186 18.61 -10.30 8.33
N SER A 187 18.03 -9.19 8.79
CA SER A 187 18.28 -8.64 10.13
C SER A 187 17.76 -9.53 11.25
N ARG A 188 16.71 -10.32 11.00
CA ARG A 188 16.13 -11.29 11.97
C ARG A 188 16.79 -12.65 11.90
N GLY A 189 17.66 -12.91 10.92
CA GLY A 189 18.30 -14.21 10.71
C GLY A 189 17.30 -15.35 10.45
N LYS A 190 16.09 -15.03 9.99
CA LYS A 190 15.02 -15.99 9.68
C LYS A 190 14.08 -15.44 8.60
N GLU A 191 13.43 -16.32 7.90
CA GLU A 191 12.37 -15.99 6.96
C GLU A 191 11.11 -15.54 7.72
N LEU A 192 11.00 -14.24 7.98
CA LEU A 192 9.80 -13.64 8.59
C LEU A 192 8.72 -13.39 7.53
N VAL A 193 9.10 -12.71 6.45
CA VAL A 193 8.29 -12.54 5.24
C VAL A 193 8.61 -13.70 4.28
N PRO A 194 7.63 -14.49 3.85
CA PRO A 194 7.87 -15.58 2.91
C PRO A 194 8.63 -15.13 1.66
N ILE A 195 9.67 -15.87 1.28
CA ILE A 195 10.47 -15.56 0.08
C ILE A 195 9.58 -15.58 -1.16
N SER A 196 8.63 -16.50 -1.24
CA SER A 196 7.62 -16.54 -2.30
C SER A 196 6.81 -15.25 -2.42
N SER A 197 6.47 -14.59 -1.31
CA SER A 197 5.80 -13.27 -1.34
C SER A 197 6.71 -12.16 -1.84
N ILE A 198 8.03 -12.27 -1.66
CA ILE A 198 9.03 -11.29 -2.10
C ILE A 198 9.33 -11.44 -3.60
N GLU A 199 9.39 -12.68 -4.10
CA GLU A 199 9.89 -12.99 -5.44
C GLU A 199 8.78 -13.12 -6.49
N LYS A 200 7.55 -13.41 -6.07
CA LYS A 200 6.46 -13.54 -7.04
C LYS A 200 6.13 -12.20 -7.69
N PRO A 201 5.78 -12.19 -8.98
CA PRO A 201 5.32 -11.00 -9.67
C PRO A 201 4.10 -10.39 -8.95
N PRO A 202 4.05 -9.05 -8.79
CA PRO A 202 2.91 -8.38 -8.19
C PRO A 202 1.63 -8.61 -8.99
N SER A 203 0.54 -8.89 -8.27
CA SER A 203 -0.80 -9.09 -8.85
C SER A 203 -1.88 -8.81 -7.82
N ALA A 204 -2.97 -8.20 -8.28
CA ALA A 204 -4.18 -8.01 -7.48
C ALA A 204 -5.06 -9.29 -7.41
N GLU A 205 -4.80 -10.30 -8.25
CA GLU A 205 -5.55 -11.58 -8.35
C GLU A 205 -7.09 -11.38 -8.42
N LEU A 206 -7.54 -10.41 -9.21
CA LEU A 206 -8.97 -10.10 -9.41
C LEU A 206 -9.54 -10.73 -10.68
N SER A 207 -8.67 -11.16 -11.60
CA SER A 207 -9.01 -11.88 -12.84
C SER A 207 -7.96 -12.95 -13.15
N PRO A 208 -8.28 -13.93 -14.03
CA PRO A 208 -7.37 -15.04 -14.34
C PRO A 208 -6.03 -14.55 -14.92
N GLY A 209 -4.91 -14.93 -14.27
CA GLY A 209 -3.56 -14.64 -14.75
C GLY A 209 -3.15 -13.17 -14.72
N GLN A 210 -3.89 -12.31 -14.04
CA GLN A 210 -3.63 -10.88 -13.94
C GLN A 210 -2.27 -10.61 -13.30
N LEU A 211 -1.52 -9.66 -13.89
CA LEU A 211 -0.28 -9.10 -13.34
C LEU A 211 -0.36 -7.57 -13.32
N ASP A 212 0.33 -6.94 -12.38
CA ASP A 212 0.42 -5.47 -12.34
C ASP A 212 1.07 -4.91 -13.60
N SER A 213 2.01 -5.66 -14.21
CA SER A 213 2.66 -5.32 -15.48
C SER A 213 1.71 -5.22 -16.69
N ASP A 214 0.48 -5.73 -16.57
CA ASP A 214 -0.54 -5.56 -17.62
C ASP A 214 -1.04 -4.10 -17.72
N SER A 215 -0.83 -3.31 -16.66
CA SER A 215 -1.37 -1.94 -16.54
C SER A 215 -0.33 -0.90 -16.13
N LEU A 216 0.81 -1.34 -15.57
CA LEU A 216 1.87 -0.49 -15.05
C LEU A 216 3.21 -0.81 -15.72
N PRO A 217 4.10 0.17 -15.84
CA PRO A 217 5.50 -0.10 -16.17
C PRO A 217 6.18 -0.97 -15.12
N ASP A 218 7.37 -1.51 -15.42
CA ASP A 218 8.22 -2.12 -14.39
C ASP A 218 8.39 -1.17 -13.20
N TYR A 219 8.26 -1.70 -11.99
CA TYR A 219 8.26 -0.88 -10.78
C TYR A 219 9.59 -0.15 -10.54
N ASN A 220 10.74 -0.68 -10.97
CA ASN A 220 11.99 0.07 -10.83
C ASN A 220 11.94 1.34 -11.67
N LEU A 221 11.48 1.23 -12.91
CA LEU A 221 11.34 2.36 -13.82
C LEU A 221 10.25 3.34 -13.36
N LEU A 222 9.12 2.81 -12.92
CA LEU A 222 8.01 3.62 -12.37
C LEU A 222 8.47 4.43 -11.16
N ASP A 223 9.13 3.79 -10.21
CA ASP A 223 9.57 4.42 -8.97
C ASP A 223 10.63 5.49 -9.20
N ASP A 224 11.56 5.27 -10.13
CA ASP A 224 12.54 6.29 -10.50
C ASP A 224 11.87 7.54 -11.10
N ILE A 225 10.88 7.36 -11.98
CA ILE A 225 10.08 8.47 -12.51
C ILE A 225 9.28 9.16 -11.40
N LEU A 226 8.65 8.40 -10.50
CA LEU A 226 7.87 8.95 -9.38
C LEU A 226 8.74 9.73 -8.39
N ARG A 227 9.96 9.27 -8.09
CA ARG A 227 10.92 10.03 -7.26
C ARG A 227 11.20 11.40 -7.88
N LEU A 228 11.43 11.46 -9.18
CA LEU A 228 11.71 12.72 -9.88
C LEU A 228 10.48 13.63 -9.91
N LEU A 229 9.33 13.14 -10.37
CA LEU A 229 8.10 13.94 -10.51
C LEU A 229 7.52 14.40 -9.17
N ILE A 230 7.59 13.57 -8.12
CA ILE A 230 6.91 13.83 -6.84
C ILE A 230 7.87 14.36 -5.80
N GLU A 231 8.98 13.68 -5.53
CA GLU A 231 9.88 14.05 -4.43
C GLU A 231 10.84 15.18 -4.83
N LYS A 232 11.29 15.19 -6.08
CA LYS A 232 12.12 16.27 -6.62
C LYS A 232 11.29 17.36 -7.31
N THR A 233 9.99 17.18 -7.48
CA THR A 233 9.08 18.11 -8.16
C THR A 233 9.53 18.51 -9.58
N ALA A 234 10.23 17.59 -10.25
CA ALA A 234 10.70 17.81 -11.61
C ALA A 234 9.53 17.86 -12.60
N THR A 235 9.70 18.65 -13.65
CA THR A 235 8.79 18.67 -14.79
C THR A 235 9.00 17.46 -15.69
N VAL A 236 8.02 17.17 -16.55
CA VAL A 236 8.17 16.09 -17.56
C VAL A 236 9.42 16.31 -18.41
N ASP A 237 9.68 17.56 -18.85
CA ASP A 237 10.84 17.87 -19.68
C ASP A 237 12.18 17.64 -18.95
N GLU A 238 12.25 17.97 -17.66
CA GLU A 238 13.44 17.72 -16.86
C GLU A 238 13.68 16.21 -16.67
N VAL A 239 12.62 15.41 -16.46
CA VAL A 239 12.75 13.94 -16.35
C VAL A 239 13.20 13.36 -17.69
N VAL A 240 12.65 13.81 -18.82
CA VAL A 240 13.06 13.39 -20.17
C VAL A 240 14.53 13.76 -20.44
N ALA A 241 14.98 14.91 -19.97
CA ALA A 241 16.38 15.33 -20.13
C ALA A 241 17.37 14.42 -19.37
N LEU A 242 16.91 13.64 -18.39
CA LEU A 242 17.69 12.61 -17.69
C LEU A 242 17.73 11.26 -18.43
N GLY A 243 17.09 11.15 -19.60
CA GLY A 243 17.14 9.96 -20.47
C GLY A 243 15.92 9.06 -20.40
N PHE A 244 14.85 9.45 -19.70
CA PHE A 244 13.60 8.71 -19.69
C PHE A 244 12.77 8.98 -20.95
N GLU A 245 12.04 7.97 -21.42
CA GLU A 245 11.17 8.08 -22.59
C GLU A 245 9.99 9.04 -22.34
N ARG A 246 9.78 10.00 -23.24
CA ARG A 246 8.78 11.07 -23.08
C ARG A 246 7.36 10.53 -22.93
N GLU A 247 6.98 9.59 -23.76
CA GLU A 247 5.66 8.98 -23.77
C GLU A 247 5.35 8.35 -22.39
N LEU A 248 6.30 7.60 -21.87
CA LEU A 248 6.18 6.95 -20.56
C LEU A 248 6.09 7.97 -19.42
N VAL A 249 6.96 8.97 -19.40
CA VAL A 249 6.95 10.01 -18.35
C VAL A 249 5.63 10.80 -18.37
N SER A 250 5.14 11.13 -19.57
CA SER A 250 3.87 11.84 -19.75
C SER A 250 2.68 11.00 -19.31
N GLU A 251 2.69 9.71 -19.59
CA GLU A 251 1.66 8.77 -19.14
C GLU A 251 1.65 8.68 -17.60
N VAL A 252 2.80 8.50 -16.96
CA VAL A 252 2.92 8.44 -15.50
C VAL A 252 2.45 9.75 -14.87
N ASP A 253 2.89 10.93 -15.36
CA ASP A 253 2.43 12.22 -14.84
C ASP A 253 0.91 12.40 -14.98
N SER A 254 0.34 11.97 -16.12
CA SER A 254 -1.11 11.99 -16.35
C SER A 254 -1.86 11.11 -15.34
N LYS A 255 -1.39 9.88 -15.12
CA LYS A 255 -1.97 8.97 -14.10
C LYS A 255 -1.88 9.58 -12.70
N VAL A 256 -0.72 10.15 -12.33
CA VAL A 256 -0.52 10.82 -11.04
C VAL A 256 -1.51 11.96 -10.84
N ARG A 257 -1.71 12.81 -11.84
CA ARG A 257 -2.69 13.91 -11.78
C ARG A 257 -4.13 13.42 -11.70
N ALA A 258 -4.48 12.42 -12.50
CA ALA A 258 -5.81 11.84 -12.54
C ALA A 258 -6.20 11.13 -11.23
N ALA A 259 -5.23 10.63 -10.46
CA ALA A 259 -5.47 9.89 -9.23
C ALA A 259 -5.69 10.77 -7.98
N GLU A 260 -5.60 12.10 -8.05
CA GLU A 260 -5.72 12.97 -6.88
C GLU A 260 -7.05 12.81 -6.13
N TRP A 261 -8.15 12.63 -6.85
CA TRP A 261 -9.45 12.40 -6.23
C TRP A 261 -9.52 11.10 -5.41
N LYS A 262 -8.76 10.07 -5.81
CA LYS A 262 -8.62 8.83 -5.02
C LYS A 262 -7.79 9.10 -3.76
N ARG A 263 -6.65 9.77 -3.92
CA ARG A 263 -5.73 10.07 -2.81
C ARG A 263 -6.36 10.95 -1.74
N SER A 264 -7.22 11.88 -2.12
CA SER A 264 -7.91 12.77 -1.18
C SER A 264 -8.88 12.05 -0.23
N GLN A 265 -9.28 10.82 -0.57
CA GLN A 265 -10.19 9.98 0.21
C GLN A 265 -9.47 8.80 0.89
N GLY A 266 -8.16 8.67 0.70
CA GLY A 266 -7.37 7.59 1.28
C GLY A 266 -7.02 7.84 2.75
N ALA A 267 -6.74 6.74 3.47
CA ALA A 267 -6.30 6.78 4.86
C ALA A 267 -5.04 7.62 5.04
N ILE A 268 -4.86 8.18 6.23
CA ILE A 268 -3.60 8.81 6.64
C ILE A 268 -2.53 7.73 6.86
N GLY A 269 -1.27 8.13 6.86
CA GLY A 269 -0.15 7.20 7.07
C GLY A 269 1.10 7.92 7.54
N THR A 270 2.13 7.14 7.85
CA THR A 270 3.44 7.67 8.26
C THR A 270 4.08 8.41 7.08
N LYS A 271 4.55 9.63 7.33
CA LYS A 271 5.34 10.39 6.35
C LYS A 271 6.81 10.04 6.51
N THR A 272 7.40 9.52 5.44
CA THR A 272 8.80 9.07 5.41
C THR A 272 9.66 9.84 4.42
N THR A 273 9.03 10.55 3.47
CA THR A 273 9.73 11.34 2.45
C THR A 273 9.44 12.84 2.62
N ALA A 274 10.25 13.68 2.01
CA ALA A 274 10.05 15.14 2.02
C ALA A 274 8.68 15.52 1.46
N VAL A 275 8.22 14.81 0.42
CA VAL A 275 6.94 15.05 -0.26
C VAL A 275 6.07 13.80 -0.22
N ALA A 276 5.16 13.74 0.76
CA ALA A 276 4.16 12.68 0.90
C ALA A 276 2.80 13.14 0.37
N PHE A 277 1.98 12.19 -0.10
CA PHE A 277 0.60 12.49 -0.51
C PHE A 277 -0.28 12.87 0.68
N GLY A 278 -1.02 13.97 0.52
CA GLY A 278 -1.93 14.49 1.52
C GLY A 278 -1.30 15.48 2.51
N SER A 279 -0.04 15.33 2.88
CA SER A 279 0.65 16.24 3.82
C SER A 279 1.74 17.09 3.17
N GLY A 280 2.39 16.60 2.09
CA GLY A 280 3.45 17.33 1.39
C GLY A 280 3.05 17.78 -0.02
N ARG A 281 2.16 17.05 -0.69
CA ARG A 281 1.65 17.35 -2.02
C ARG A 281 0.12 17.33 -2.03
N ARG A 282 -0.47 18.44 -2.45
CA ARG A 282 -1.90 18.54 -2.73
C ARG A 282 -2.06 19.23 -4.08
N VAL A 283 -2.86 18.66 -4.95
CA VAL A 283 -3.20 19.20 -6.27
C VAL A 283 -4.71 19.41 -6.32
N PRO A 284 -5.20 20.50 -6.93
CA PRO A 284 -6.65 20.70 -7.10
C PRO A 284 -7.27 19.55 -7.89
N ILE A 285 -8.30 18.90 -7.34
CA ILE A 285 -9.01 17.78 -7.99
C ILE A 285 -9.74 18.26 -9.25
N THR A 286 -10.29 19.46 -9.19
CA THR A 286 -11.10 20.05 -10.27
C THR A 286 -10.25 20.85 -11.27
N THR A 287 -9.12 20.30 -11.67
CA THR A 287 -8.22 20.97 -12.62
C THR A 287 -7.98 20.09 -13.85
N ARG A 288 -7.80 20.73 -15.00
CA ARG A 288 -7.39 20.13 -16.26
C ARG A 288 -5.94 20.48 -16.60
N PHE A 289 -5.07 20.66 -15.60
CA PHE A 289 -3.67 20.89 -15.86
C PHE A 289 -3.09 19.79 -16.75
N GLY A 290 -2.54 20.17 -17.92
CA GLY A 290 -1.98 19.24 -18.91
C GLY A 290 -2.85 18.93 -20.12
N LYS A 291 -4.04 19.57 -20.24
CA LYS A 291 -4.86 19.55 -21.47
C LYS A 291 -4.97 20.93 -22.13
N LEU A 292 -3.99 21.82 -21.87
CA LEU A 292 -3.82 23.08 -22.59
C LEU A 292 -2.74 22.92 -23.64
#